data_47d7cc173f68c3a7efdd4129ac107cdc
#
_entry.id   47d7cc173f68c3a7efdd4129ac107cdc
#
_cell.length_a   1.000
_cell.length_b   1.000
_cell.length_c   1.000
_cell.angle_alpha   90.00
_cell.angle_beta   90.00
_cell.angle_gamma   90.00
#
_symmetry.space_group_name_H-M   'P 1'
#
loop_
_entity.id
_entity.type
_entity.pdbx_description
1 polymer ?
#
loop_
_entity_poly.entity_id
_entity_poly.type
_entity_poly.pdbx_seq_one_letter_code
_entity_poly.pdbx_strand_id
1 'polypeptide(L)'
;MPCLHEIKALLALRGKPFHPDEKFKEKSPFWCLDGLSEEDVCSVMARSVCAKSAFELWGHGQTHSELRTSLLNYPSEDMSPFMHKDSTYRINVLTFNKTLLFAERIKRIDDLDYLPFEGTVSLKSPQHIFCMLEDYGTDPNNIPEHPNYIYFGRWIADGQRELIRSHSVKHRHFIGNTSMDAGLSFIMANHAKVKENDLVFDPFVGTGSLLVACSHFGAYVCGTDIDYNTIHGKGRSSRKNQKWRGPDENIRANLRQYGKEKMYLDVMVSDASKSLWRKAALFDAIITDPPYGIRESTRRTGSHKDTTKPPDGVYVESHVPVSQAYHLSDIFTDLLNFSAHHLVMGGRLVYWLPVYRPDYCEEMVPLNPCLQLISNCEQTLSSHTSRRLITMEKIKEPEELDSLAHLADPHFSPYQGHNAFRAKYFSGLNKRRGKEDNKSDFNGV
;
A
#
# COMPACT_ATOMS: atom_id res chain seq x y z
N MET A 1 8.43 -5.73 4.51
CA MET A 1 6.94 -5.81 4.32
C MET A 1 6.35 -4.41 4.20
N PRO A 2 5.27 -4.19 3.41
CA PRO A 2 4.64 -2.86 3.30
C PRO A 2 4.15 -2.30 4.63
N CYS A 3 3.67 -3.17 5.54
CA CYS A 3 3.11 -2.76 6.84
C CYS A 3 4.12 -2.01 7.72
N LEU A 4 5.37 -2.46 7.80
CA LEU A 4 6.41 -1.78 8.59
C LEU A 4 6.63 -0.35 8.07
N HIS A 5 6.74 -0.19 6.76
CA HIS A 5 6.99 1.11 6.17
C HIS A 5 5.75 2.00 6.17
N GLU A 6 4.54 1.43 6.18
CA GLU A 6 3.31 2.18 6.45
C GLU A 6 3.37 2.84 7.83
N ILE A 7 3.66 2.06 8.88
CA ILE A 7 3.73 2.59 10.26
C ILE A 7 4.86 3.63 10.39
N LYS A 8 6.04 3.35 9.83
CA LYS A 8 7.15 4.32 9.80
C LYS A 8 6.77 5.64 9.13
N ALA A 9 6.06 5.58 8.00
CA ALA A 9 5.61 6.77 7.28
C ALA A 9 4.56 7.57 8.09
N LEU A 10 3.63 6.87 8.75
CA LEU A 10 2.60 7.49 9.58
C LEU A 10 3.19 8.14 10.84
N LEU A 11 4.16 7.50 11.48
CA LEU A 11 4.92 8.10 12.59
C LEU A 11 5.69 9.33 12.14
N ALA A 12 6.33 9.27 10.96
CA ALA A 12 7.06 10.41 10.40
C ALA A 12 6.14 11.62 10.12
N LEU A 13 4.85 11.41 9.77
CA LEU A 13 3.86 12.49 9.67
C LEU A 13 3.61 13.21 11.00
N ARG A 14 3.86 12.52 12.13
CA ARG A 14 3.77 13.06 13.49
C ARG A 14 5.10 13.58 14.01
N GLY A 15 6.16 13.53 13.19
CA GLY A 15 7.53 13.86 13.64
C GLY A 15 8.10 12.87 14.65
N LYS A 16 7.55 11.65 14.70
CA LYS A 16 7.98 10.60 15.63
C LYS A 16 8.86 9.56 14.94
N PRO A 17 9.96 9.16 15.57
CA PRO A 17 10.77 8.06 15.07
C PRO A 17 10.09 6.70 15.35
N PHE A 18 10.50 5.68 14.61
CA PHE A 18 10.11 4.30 14.87
C PHE A 18 11.09 3.68 15.84
N HIS A 19 10.68 3.53 17.10
CA HIS A 19 11.47 2.90 18.18
C HIS A 19 10.83 1.58 18.59
N PRO A 20 11.21 0.47 17.97
CA PRO A 20 10.76 -0.85 18.40
C PRO A 20 11.58 -1.30 19.64
N ASP A 21 10.98 -2.20 20.44
CA ASP A 21 11.67 -2.88 21.52
C ASP A 21 12.81 -3.79 21.02
N GLU A 22 13.66 -4.25 21.95
CA GLU A 22 14.80 -5.14 21.62
C GLU A 22 14.37 -6.49 21.03
N LYS A 23 13.13 -6.93 21.27
CA LYS A 23 12.57 -8.20 20.78
C LYS A 23 11.86 -8.07 19.44
N PHE A 24 11.90 -6.90 18.84
CA PHE A 24 11.24 -6.62 17.57
C PHE A 24 11.60 -7.62 16.47
N LYS A 25 10.56 -8.17 15.86
CA LYS A 25 10.67 -9.00 14.64
C LYS A 25 9.68 -8.48 13.60
N GLU A 26 10.18 -8.05 12.46
CA GLU A 26 9.34 -7.49 11.38
C GLU A 26 8.17 -8.41 10.98
N LYS A 27 8.38 -9.73 11.02
CA LYS A 27 7.37 -10.73 10.66
C LYS A 27 6.45 -11.13 11.82
N SER A 28 6.67 -10.60 13.04
CA SER A 28 5.78 -10.84 14.16
C SER A 28 4.43 -10.14 13.92
N PRO A 29 3.30 -10.74 14.30
CA PRO A 29 2.01 -10.08 14.30
C PRO A 29 1.87 -9.02 15.40
N PHE A 30 2.79 -9.00 16.37
CA PHE A 30 2.83 -8.07 17.51
C PHE A 30 4.12 -7.25 17.46
N TRP A 31 3.99 -5.94 17.58
CA TRP A 31 5.10 -5.00 17.68
C TRP A 31 4.93 -4.13 18.91
N CYS A 32 5.95 -4.09 19.76
CA CYS A 32 6.04 -3.15 20.88
C CYS A 32 6.86 -1.95 20.41
N LEU A 33 6.30 -0.76 20.60
CA LEU A 33 6.93 0.51 20.23
C LEU A 33 6.98 1.42 21.45
N ASP A 34 8.12 2.06 21.65
CA ASP A 34 8.36 2.95 22.78
C ASP A 34 8.27 4.43 22.39
N GLY A 35 8.00 5.30 23.38
CA GLY A 35 8.07 6.75 23.23
C GLY A 35 6.90 7.38 22.47
N LEU A 36 5.75 6.71 22.37
CA LEU A 36 4.54 7.22 21.72
C LEU A 36 3.49 7.61 22.74
N SER A 37 2.87 8.77 22.56
CA SER A 37 1.68 9.16 23.30
C SER A 37 0.44 8.47 22.76
N GLU A 38 -0.64 8.43 23.54
CA GLU A 38 -1.93 7.93 23.09
C GLU A 38 -2.43 8.69 21.83
N GLU A 39 -2.23 10.01 21.79
CA GLU A 39 -2.59 10.84 20.64
C GLU A 39 -1.80 10.43 19.38
N ASP A 40 -0.50 10.14 19.49
CA ASP A 40 0.31 9.66 18.39
C ASP A 40 -0.21 8.33 17.87
N VAL A 41 -0.53 7.39 18.77
CA VAL A 41 -1.10 6.09 18.44
C VAL A 41 -2.45 6.23 17.77
N CYS A 42 -3.37 7.03 18.32
CA CYS A 42 -4.67 7.31 17.71
C CYS A 42 -4.53 7.88 16.29
N SER A 43 -3.61 8.83 16.10
CA SER A 43 -3.33 9.44 14.80
C SER A 43 -2.83 8.43 13.76
N VAL A 44 -1.93 7.53 14.14
CA VAL A 44 -1.43 6.44 13.29
C VAL A 44 -2.57 5.47 12.95
N MET A 45 -3.32 5.03 13.96
CA MET A 45 -4.41 4.07 13.79
C MET A 45 -5.59 4.63 12.98
N ALA A 46 -5.83 5.93 13.02
CA ALA A 46 -6.83 6.60 12.17
C ALA A 46 -6.52 6.51 10.67
N ARG A 47 -5.34 6.03 10.29
CA ARG A 47 -4.92 5.92 8.89
C ARG A 47 -4.44 4.54 8.48
N SER A 48 -3.82 3.78 9.40
CA SER A 48 -3.24 2.49 9.06
C SER A 48 -4.29 1.48 8.61
N VAL A 49 -4.08 0.87 7.46
CA VAL A 49 -4.89 -0.27 6.98
C VAL A 49 -4.20 -1.61 7.22
N CYS A 50 -2.91 -1.61 7.56
CA CYS A 50 -2.16 -2.80 7.91
C CYS A 50 -2.36 -3.21 9.36
N ALA A 51 -2.27 -2.27 10.30
CA ALA A 51 -2.48 -2.54 11.72
C ALA A 51 -3.95 -2.91 12.00
N LYS A 52 -4.15 -3.87 12.90
CA LYS A 52 -5.48 -4.26 13.35
C LYS A 52 -5.95 -3.40 14.51
N SER A 53 -5.17 -3.38 15.59
CA SER A 53 -5.47 -2.66 16.82
C SER A 53 -4.19 -2.23 17.51
N ALA A 54 -4.26 -1.20 18.32
CA ALA A 54 -3.18 -0.73 19.17
C ALA A 54 -3.61 -0.74 20.64
N PHE A 55 -2.67 -1.07 21.50
CA PHE A 55 -2.86 -1.25 22.94
C PHE A 55 -1.74 -0.55 23.70
N GLU A 56 -2.08 0.04 24.83
CA GLU A 56 -1.12 0.42 25.84
C GLU A 56 -0.70 -0.84 26.60
N LEU A 57 0.57 -1.19 26.54
CA LEU A 57 1.09 -2.44 27.13
C LEU A 57 1.34 -2.25 28.61
N TRP A 58 0.66 -3.05 29.46
CA TRP A 58 0.82 -3.03 30.91
C TRP A 58 1.66 -4.20 31.43
N GLY A 59 1.60 -5.33 30.74
CA GLY A 59 2.40 -6.49 31.13
C GLY A 59 2.54 -7.51 30.02
N HIS A 60 3.59 -8.32 30.12
CA HIS A 60 3.88 -9.36 29.13
C HIS A 60 4.69 -10.51 29.76
N GLY A 61 4.69 -11.67 29.11
CA GLY A 61 5.49 -12.82 29.51
C GLY A 61 5.35 -13.99 28.56
N GLN A 62 6.20 -15.00 28.70
CA GLN A 62 6.07 -16.27 27.96
C GLN A 62 5.07 -17.21 28.64
N THR A 63 4.83 -17.00 29.92
CA THR A 63 3.89 -17.77 30.75
C THR A 63 2.93 -16.85 31.47
N HIS A 64 1.79 -17.37 31.93
CA HIS A 64 0.84 -16.63 32.77
C HIS A 64 1.47 -16.16 34.07
N SER A 65 2.41 -16.93 34.63
CA SER A 65 3.14 -16.53 35.84
C SER A 65 4.05 -15.33 35.62
N GLU A 66 4.76 -15.30 34.47
CA GLU A 66 5.58 -14.15 34.08
C GLU A 66 4.73 -12.92 33.79
N LEU A 67 3.59 -13.09 33.08
CA LEU A 67 2.62 -12.03 32.86
C LEU A 67 2.14 -11.43 34.19
N ARG A 68 1.77 -12.29 35.17
CA ARG A 68 1.36 -11.84 36.52
C ARG A 68 2.44 -11.01 37.17
N THR A 69 3.67 -11.50 37.15
CA THR A 69 4.81 -10.76 37.73
C THR A 69 5.02 -9.41 37.06
N SER A 70 4.93 -9.39 35.72
CA SER A 70 5.05 -8.16 34.92
C SER A 70 3.95 -7.14 35.27
N LEU A 71 2.70 -7.59 35.40
CA LEU A 71 1.56 -6.74 35.74
C LEU A 71 1.62 -6.19 37.16
N LEU A 72 2.09 -7.00 38.12
CA LEU A 72 2.27 -6.55 39.51
C LEU A 72 3.41 -5.52 39.67
N ASN A 73 4.37 -5.51 38.76
CA ASN A 73 5.45 -4.52 38.72
C ASN A 73 5.09 -3.26 37.90
N TYR A 74 3.97 -3.25 37.19
CA TYR A 74 3.55 -2.06 36.47
C TYR A 74 3.04 -0.99 37.40
N PRO A 75 3.34 0.32 37.20
CA PRO A 75 2.94 1.38 38.11
C PRO A 75 1.42 1.42 38.32
N SER A 76 1.00 1.27 39.56
CA SER A 76 -0.44 1.28 39.91
C SER A 76 -1.10 2.64 39.64
N GLU A 77 -0.32 3.72 39.70
CA GLU A 77 -0.76 5.08 39.39
C GLU A 77 -1.18 5.22 37.90
N ASP A 78 -0.55 4.49 36.98
CA ASP A 78 -0.88 4.48 35.57
C ASP A 78 -2.11 3.61 35.27
N MET A 79 -2.38 2.57 36.09
CA MET A 79 -3.57 1.73 35.93
C MET A 79 -4.84 2.32 36.56
N SER A 80 -4.69 2.98 37.72
CA SER A 80 -5.81 3.42 38.57
C SER A 80 -6.82 4.33 37.88
N PRO A 81 -6.46 5.22 36.90
CA PRO A 81 -7.43 6.05 36.20
C PRO A 81 -8.44 5.25 35.39
N PHE A 82 -8.15 3.99 35.07
CA PHE A 82 -8.97 3.15 34.22
C PHE A 82 -9.69 2.02 34.95
N MET A 83 -9.40 1.82 36.25
CA MET A 83 -9.88 0.69 37.05
C MET A 83 -10.80 1.08 38.22
N HIS A 84 -11.08 2.38 38.42
CA HIS A 84 -11.82 2.87 39.58
C HIS A 84 -13.30 2.46 39.56
N LYS A 85 -13.98 2.49 40.69
CA LYS A 85 -15.36 2.00 40.94
C LYS A 85 -16.43 2.63 40.02
N ASP A 86 -16.21 3.87 39.57
CA ASP A 86 -17.18 4.59 38.73
C ASP A 86 -16.95 4.31 37.22
N SER A 87 -15.95 3.48 36.88
CA SER A 87 -15.67 3.08 35.50
C SER A 87 -16.43 1.82 35.10
N THR A 88 -16.67 1.69 33.80
CA THR A 88 -17.16 0.44 33.21
C THR A 88 -16.12 -0.17 32.29
N TYR A 89 -15.95 -1.47 32.36
CA TYR A 89 -14.92 -2.12 31.58
C TYR A 89 -15.34 -3.47 30.98
N ARG A 90 -14.52 -3.97 30.07
CA ARG A 90 -14.59 -5.30 29.49
C ARG A 90 -13.17 -5.84 29.27
N ILE A 91 -12.95 -7.11 29.52
CA ILE A 91 -11.71 -7.81 29.19
C ILE A 91 -11.98 -8.73 28.00
N ASN A 92 -11.18 -8.59 26.95
CA ASN A 92 -11.19 -9.48 25.79
C ASN A 92 -9.97 -10.40 25.83
N VAL A 93 -10.17 -11.66 25.46
CA VAL A 93 -9.06 -12.59 25.22
C VAL A 93 -8.97 -12.83 23.71
N LEU A 94 -7.88 -12.37 23.12
CA LEU A 94 -7.59 -12.45 21.70
C LEU A 94 -6.40 -13.39 21.48
N THR A 95 -6.47 -14.20 20.47
CA THR A 95 -5.42 -15.15 20.11
C THR A 95 -4.98 -14.98 18.69
N PHE A 96 -3.72 -15.19 18.44
CA PHE A 96 -3.17 -15.30 17.10
C PHE A 96 -2.81 -16.75 16.79
N ASN A 97 -3.26 -17.26 15.64
CA ASN A 97 -3.05 -18.61 15.13
C ASN A 97 -3.69 -19.75 15.97
N LYS A 98 -4.55 -19.44 16.95
CA LYS A 98 -5.34 -20.43 17.71
C LYS A 98 -6.72 -19.87 18.03
N THR A 99 -7.70 -20.75 18.13
CA THR A 99 -9.04 -20.40 18.61
C THR A 99 -9.28 -21.08 19.95
N LEU A 100 -9.57 -20.28 20.98
CA LEU A 100 -9.93 -20.79 22.32
C LEU A 100 -11.44 -20.99 22.41
N LEU A 101 -11.83 -22.04 23.16
CA LEU A 101 -13.21 -22.24 23.55
C LEU A 101 -13.68 -21.13 24.49
N PHE A 102 -14.98 -20.91 24.59
CA PHE A 102 -15.54 -19.88 25.46
C PHE A 102 -15.12 -20.07 26.93
N ALA A 103 -15.18 -21.29 27.44
CA ALA A 103 -14.77 -21.61 28.80
C ALA A 103 -13.28 -21.31 29.07
N GLU A 104 -12.40 -21.55 28.09
CA GLU A 104 -10.98 -21.22 28.21
C GLU A 104 -10.77 -19.71 28.29
N ARG A 105 -11.52 -18.91 27.51
CA ARG A 105 -11.45 -17.44 27.59
C ARG A 105 -11.92 -16.91 28.94
N ILE A 106 -13.02 -17.47 29.48
CA ILE A 106 -13.49 -17.09 30.81
C ILE A 106 -12.43 -17.40 31.86
N LYS A 107 -11.85 -18.61 31.82
CA LYS A 107 -10.76 -18.96 32.74
C LYS A 107 -9.59 -17.97 32.69
N ARG A 108 -9.18 -17.52 31.47
CA ARG A 108 -8.13 -16.51 31.32
C ARG A 108 -8.48 -15.16 31.99
N ILE A 109 -9.78 -14.80 31.95
CA ILE A 109 -10.27 -13.58 32.59
C ILE A 109 -10.30 -13.77 34.12
N ASP A 110 -10.78 -14.90 34.60
CA ASP A 110 -10.83 -15.22 36.02
C ASP A 110 -9.44 -15.30 36.65
N ASP A 111 -8.44 -15.79 35.90
CA ASP A 111 -7.03 -15.85 36.32
C ASP A 111 -6.39 -14.46 36.52
N LEU A 112 -7.09 -13.35 36.17
CA LEU A 112 -6.66 -11.95 36.39
C LEU A 112 -7.25 -11.34 37.68
N ASP A 113 -7.76 -12.14 38.60
CA ASP A 113 -8.40 -11.74 39.87
C ASP A 113 -7.50 -10.89 40.80
N TYR A 114 -6.19 -10.95 40.57
CA TYR A 114 -5.18 -10.15 41.32
C TYR A 114 -5.09 -8.69 40.87
N LEU A 115 -5.73 -8.31 39.73
CA LEU A 115 -5.76 -6.92 39.25
C LEU A 115 -6.87 -6.15 40.02
N PRO A 116 -6.63 -4.90 40.41
CA PRO A 116 -7.55 -4.13 41.24
C PRO A 116 -8.69 -3.49 40.44
N PHE A 117 -9.47 -4.30 39.70
CA PHE A 117 -10.66 -3.83 39.00
C PHE A 117 -11.80 -3.58 39.99
N GLU A 118 -12.10 -2.31 40.26
CA GLU A 118 -13.22 -1.91 41.14
C GLU A 118 -14.50 -1.57 40.35
N GLY A 119 -14.35 -1.31 39.04
CA GLY A 119 -15.43 -0.90 38.15
C GLY A 119 -16.46 -2.01 37.83
N THR A 120 -17.50 -1.63 37.11
CA THR A 120 -18.56 -2.57 36.71
C THR A 120 -18.30 -3.15 35.32
N VAL A 121 -18.48 -4.46 35.14
CA VAL A 121 -18.37 -5.10 33.81
C VAL A 121 -19.51 -4.68 32.90
N SER A 122 -19.20 -4.14 31.73
CA SER A 122 -20.14 -3.78 30.67
C SER A 122 -19.72 -4.41 29.33
N LEU A 123 -20.46 -5.43 28.88
CA LEU A 123 -20.12 -6.15 27.64
C LEU A 123 -20.48 -5.37 26.37
N LYS A 124 -21.50 -4.49 26.41
CA LYS A 124 -22.00 -3.76 25.24
C LYS A 124 -21.32 -2.43 25.03
N SER A 125 -21.17 -1.64 26.06
CA SER A 125 -20.69 -0.24 25.98
C SER A 125 -19.74 0.08 27.14
N PRO A 126 -18.58 -0.60 27.26
CA PRO A 126 -17.59 -0.28 28.27
C PRO A 126 -16.91 1.05 27.96
N GLN A 127 -16.54 1.77 29.02
CA GLN A 127 -15.66 2.94 28.90
C GLN A 127 -14.24 2.52 28.57
N HIS A 128 -13.78 1.39 29.16
CA HIS A 128 -12.44 0.88 28.93
C HIS A 128 -12.47 -0.58 28.47
N ILE A 129 -11.61 -0.90 27.51
CA ILE A 129 -11.45 -2.26 27.01
C ILE A 129 -10.04 -2.70 27.30
N PHE A 130 -9.92 -3.81 28.01
CA PHE A 130 -8.64 -4.47 28.23
C PHE A 130 -8.52 -5.72 27.37
N CYS A 131 -7.32 -6.07 26.99
CA CYS A 131 -7.08 -7.21 26.12
C CYS A 131 -5.92 -8.05 26.63
N MET A 132 -6.16 -9.34 26.79
CA MET A 132 -5.12 -10.35 26.81
C MET A 132 -4.89 -10.84 25.39
N LEU A 133 -3.65 -10.80 24.91
CA LEU A 133 -3.25 -11.20 23.57
C LEU A 133 -2.30 -12.38 23.69
N GLU A 134 -2.71 -13.56 23.18
CA GLU A 134 -1.87 -14.76 23.20
C GLU A 134 -1.34 -15.06 21.80
N ASP A 135 -0.01 -15.14 21.66
CA ASP A 135 0.69 -15.47 20.41
C ASP A 135 1.03 -16.96 20.36
N TYR A 136 0.44 -17.68 19.43
CA TYR A 136 0.70 -19.11 19.18
C TYR A 136 1.62 -19.33 17.97
N GLY A 137 2.39 -18.33 17.55
CA GLY A 137 3.31 -18.41 16.42
C GLY A 137 2.61 -18.24 15.07
N THR A 138 3.39 -18.33 13.99
CA THR A 138 2.93 -18.03 12.63
C THR A 138 2.70 -19.28 11.75
N ASP A 139 3.06 -20.46 12.24
CA ASP A 139 2.88 -21.72 11.49
C ASP A 139 1.47 -22.29 11.76
N PRO A 140 0.56 -22.30 10.77
CA PRO A 140 -0.80 -22.82 10.96
C PRO A 140 -0.84 -24.36 11.06
N ASN A 141 0.25 -25.05 10.64
CA ASN A 141 0.31 -26.52 10.68
C ASN A 141 0.93 -27.06 11.97
N ASN A 142 1.56 -26.18 12.77
CA ASN A 142 2.22 -26.56 14.02
C ASN A 142 1.87 -25.56 15.11
N ILE A 143 0.63 -25.62 15.60
CA ILE A 143 0.11 -24.73 16.64
C ILE A 143 0.49 -25.31 18.01
N PRO A 144 1.26 -24.60 18.84
CA PRO A 144 1.65 -25.08 20.17
C PRO A 144 0.44 -25.19 21.12
N GLU A 145 0.55 -26.04 22.14
CA GLU A 145 -0.46 -26.18 23.18
C GLU A 145 -0.58 -24.91 24.02
N HIS A 146 0.57 -24.33 24.39
CA HIS A 146 0.67 -23.09 25.15
C HIS A 146 1.12 -21.93 24.27
N PRO A 147 0.73 -20.68 24.59
CA PRO A 147 1.19 -19.51 23.83
C PRO A 147 2.69 -19.34 23.97
N ASN A 148 3.34 -18.89 22.89
CA ASN A 148 4.76 -18.53 22.89
C ASN A 148 5.01 -17.24 23.67
N TYR A 149 4.00 -16.37 23.67
CA TYR A 149 4.07 -15.07 24.36
C TYR A 149 2.66 -14.56 24.67
N ILE A 150 2.53 -13.82 25.76
CA ILE A 150 1.28 -13.26 26.25
C ILE A 150 1.52 -11.77 26.52
N TYR A 151 0.58 -10.94 26.11
CA TYR A 151 0.55 -9.52 26.39
C TYR A 151 -0.77 -9.16 27.06
N PHE A 152 -0.74 -8.18 27.96
CA PHE A 152 -1.95 -7.60 28.54
C PHE A 152 -1.85 -6.08 28.52
N GLY A 153 -2.96 -5.42 28.17
CA GLY A 153 -2.99 -3.97 28.13
C GLY A 153 -4.35 -3.39 27.84
N ARG A 154 -4.41 -2.06 27.83
CA ARG A 154 -5.60 -1.29 27.52
C ARG A 154 -5.68 -1.03 26.01
N TRP A 155 -6.82 -1.32 25.41
CA TRP A 155 -7.09 -0.96 24.02
C TRP A 155 -7.14 0.55 23.85
N ILE A 156 -6.48 1.04 22.79
CA ILE A 156 -6.45 2.46 22.42
C ILE A 156 -7.28 2.72 21.17
N ALA A 157 -6.95 2.04 20.06
CA ALA A 157 -7.63 2.27 18.80
C ALA A 157 -7.53 1.07 17.85
N ASP A 158 -8.46 0.99 16.91
CA ASP A 158 -8.41 0.07 15.78
C ASP A 158 -7.90 0.77 14.52
N GLY A 159 -7.21 0.00 13.67
CA GLY A 159 -6.81 0.47 12.34
C GLY A 159 -7.98 0.53 11.37
N GLN A 160 -7.75 1.18 10.25
CA GLN A 160 -8.77 1.51 9.26
C GLN A 160 -9.00 0.39 8.22
N ARG A 161 -9.00 -0.86 8.65
CA ARG A 161 -9.18 -2.04 7.74
C ARG A 161 -10.56 -2.02 7.06
N GLU A 162 -11.53 -1.35 7.63
CA GLU A 162 -12.86 -1.15 7.03
C GLU A 162 -12.79 -0.34 5.73
N LEU A 163 -11.80 0.55 5.56
CA LEU A 163 -11.57 1.27 4.30
C LEU A 163 -11.34 0.31 3.11
N ILE A 164 -10.72 -0.84 3.34
CA ILE A 164 -10.50 -1.86 2.30
C ILE A 164 -11.84 -2.38 1.77
N ARG A 165 -12.81 -2.59 2.67
CA ARG A 165 -14.15 -3.07 2.32
C ARG A 165 -14.99 -1.99 1.67
N SER A 166 -15.08 -0.82 2.29
CA SER A 166 -15.91 0.29 1.84
C SER A 166 -15.46 0.88 0.49
N HIS A 167 -14.15 0.81 0.19
CA HIS A 167 -13.56 1.27 -1.07
C HIS A 167 -13.26 0.16 -2.08
N SER A 168 -13.78 -1.05 -1.83
CA SER A 168 -13.54 -2.19 -2.69
C SER A 168 -13.94 -1.92 -4.15
N VAL A 169 -13.11 -2.33 -5.09
CA VAL A 169 -13.38 -2.24 -6.54
C VAL A 169 -14.69 -2.93 -6.95
N LYS A 170 -15.20 -3.88 -6.14
CA LYS A 170 -16.49 -4.55 -6.39
C LYS A 170 -17.68 -3.60 -6.37
N HIS A 171 -17.60 -2.55 -5.57
CA HIS A 171 -18.69 -1.57 -5.35
C HIS A 171 -18.42 -0.23 -6.03
N ARG A 172 -17.23 -0.04 -6.61
CA ARG A 172 -16.82 1.21 -7.26
C ARG A 172 -17.54 1.39 -8.57
N HIS A 173 -18.00 2.60 -8.91
CA HIS A 173 -18.75 2.89 -10.13
C HIS A 173 -17.93 2.60 -11.38
N PHE A 174 -16.73 3.13 -11.47
CA PHE A 174 -15.85 2.98 -12.62
C PHE A 174 -14.67 2.08 -12.28
N ILE A 175 -14.52 0.99 -13.02
CA ILE A 175 -13.42 0.01 -12.88
C ILE A 175 -12.88 -0.38 -14.27
N GLY A 176 -11.62 -0.80 -14.28
CA GLY A 176 -10.93 -1.41 -15.42
C GLY A 176 -10.34 -2.76 -15.03
N ASN A 177 -9.79 -3.47 -15.99
CA ASN A 177 -9.18 -4.79 -15.78
C ASN A 177 -7.95 -4.75 -14.86
N THR A 178 -7.33 -3.59 -14.72
CA THR A 178 -6.12 -3.32 -13.94
C THR A 178 -6.37 -2.37 -12.77
N SER A 179 -7.64 -2.12 -12.42
CA SER A 179 -7.97 -1.31 -11.24
C SER A 179 -7.31 -1.88 -9.99
N MET A 180 -6.57 -1.02 -9.27
CA MET A 180 -5.84 -1.41 -8.07
C MET A 180 -6.78 -1.70 -6.90
N ASP A 181 -6.41 -2.68 -6.08
CA ASP A 181 -7.08 -3.00 -4.81
C ASP A 181 -7.05 -1.81 -3.84
N ALA A 182 -8.13 -1.63 -3.09
CA ALA A 182 -8.28 -0.51 -2.17
C ALA A 182 -7.21 -0.53 -1.05
N GLY A 183 -6.93 -1.70 -0.48
CA GLY A 183 -5.92 -1.83 0.58
C GLY A 183 -4.54 -1.40 0.11
N LEU A 184 -4.13 -1.85 -1.08
CA LEU A 184 -2.86 -1.44 -1.68
C LEU A 184 -2.82 0.05 -2.00
N SER A 185 -3.93 0.61 -2.49
CA SER A 185 -4.02 2.05 -2.78
C SER A 185 -3.86 2.90 -1.52
N PHE A 186 -4.47 2.51 -0.39
CA PHE A 186 -4.31 3.18 0.90
C PHE A 186 -2.90 3.01 1.48
N ILE A 187 -2.30 1.83 1.37
CA ILE A 187 -0.90 1.60 1.76
C ILE A 187 0.03 2.55 0.99
N MET A 188 -0.14 2.68 -0.32
CA MET A 188 0.67 3.59 -1.14
C MET A 188 0.48 5.04 -0.73
N ALA A 189 -0.75 5.49 -0.47
CA ALA A 189 -1.03 6.83 0.00
C ALA A 189 -0.37 7.12 1.38
N ASN A 190 -0.36 6.13 2.29
CA ASN A 190 0.33 6.23 3.57
C ASN A 190 1.86 6.25 3.41
N HIS A 191 2.44 5.40 2.54
CA HIS A 191 3.88 5.43 2.22
C HIS A 191 4.31 6.79 1.66
N ALA A 192 3.46 7.42 0.86
CA ALA A 192 3.69 8.75 0.29
C ALA A 192 3.50 9.89 1.30
N LYS A 193 3.10 9.61 2.53
CA LYS A 193 2.79 10.60 3.57
C LYS A 193 1.72 11.61 3.15
N VAL A 194 0.80 11.21 2.26
CA VAL A 194 -0.27 12.10 1.78
C VAL A 194 -1.07 12.67 2.94
N LYS A 195 -1.29 13.97 2.94
CA LYS A 195 -2.05 14.69 3.96
C LYS A 195 -3.03 15.68 3.34
N GLU A 196 -3.82 16.31 4.17
CA GLU A 196 -4.78 17.34 3.75
C GLU A 196 -4.07 18.50 3.02
N ASN A 197 -4.70 18.94 1.92
CA ASN A 197 -4.23 20.00 1.03
C ASN A 197 -2.96 19.68 0.21
N ASP A 198 -2.42 18.48 0.29
CA ASP A 198 -1.36 18.06 -0.64
C ASP A 198 -1.87 18.01 -2.08
N LEU A 199 -0.99 18.26 -3.03
CA LEU A 199 -1.21 18.03 -4.44
C LEU A 199 -0.55 16.72 -4.87
N VAL A 200 -1.39 15.73 -5.26
CA VAL A 200 -0.95 14.38 -5.63
C VAL A 200 -1.16 14.13 -7.12
N PHE A 201 -0.16 13.56 -7.75
CA PHE A 201 -0.15 13.26 -9.19
C PHE A 201 0.07 11.76 -9.47
N ASP A 202 -0.71 11.23 -10.43
CA ASP A 202 -0.52 9.88 -10.98
C ASP A 202 -0.30 9.96 -12.50
N PRO A 203 0.93 9.71 -13.01
CA PRO A 203 1.23 9.74 -14.44
C PRO A 203 0.66 8.56 -15.25
N PHE A 204 0.15 7.51 -14.61
CA PHE A 204 -0.49 6.35 -15.23
C PHE A 204 -1.82 6.05 -14.54
N VAL A 205 -2.70 7.05 -14.54
CA VAL A 205 -3.86 7.13 -13.65
C VAL A 205 -4.88 6.00 -13.83
N GLY A 206 -4.95 5.41 -15.03
CA GLY A 206 -5.91 4.36 -15.34
C GLY A 206 -7.34 4.73 -14.94
N THR A 207 -7.94 3.94 -14.03
CA THR A 207 -9.30 4.21 -13.50
C THR A 207 -9.32 5.05 -12.23
N GLY A 208 -8.20 5.64 -11.82
CA GLY A 208 -8.10 6.56 -10.70
C GLY A 208 -8.13 5.92 -9.32
N SER A 209 -7.75 4.64 -9.18
CA SER A 209 -7.77 3.95 -7.87
C SER A 209 -6.91 4.66 -6.82
N LEU A 210 -5.72 5.13 -7.20
CA LEU A 210 -4.80 5.86 -6.33
C LEU A 210 -5.34 7.25 -5.98
N LEU A 211 -5.97 7.94 -6.95
CA LEU A 211 -6.60 9.24 -6.71
C LEU A 211 -7.71 9.15 -5.65
N VAL A 212 -8.51 8.07 -5.68
CA VAL A 212 -9.54 7.82 -4.66
C VAL A 212 -8.92 7.67 -3.28
N ALA A 213 -7.84 6.91 -3.12
CA ALA A 213 -7.18 6.72 -1.84
C ALA A 213 -6.54 8.02 -1.31
N CYS A 214 -5.89 8.79 -2.18
CA CYS A 214 -5.25 10.06 -1.80
C CYS A 214 -6.27 11.13 -1.41
N SER A 215 -7.36 11.24 -2.18
CA SER A 215 -8.44 12.19 -1.88
C SER A 215 -9.16 11.87 -0.56
N HIS A 216 -9.19 10.60 -0.14
CA HIS A 216 -9.72 10.21 1.17
C HIS A 216 -9.01 10.94 2.31
N PHE A 217 -7.70 11.11 2.22
CA PHE A 217 -6.87 11.84 3.18
C PHE A 217 -6.85 13.36 2.98
N GLY A 218 -7.71 13.89 2.10
CA GLY A 218 -7.88 15.33 1.90
C GLY A 218 -6.93 15.96 0.90
N ALA A 219 -6.20 15.16 0.12
CA ALA A 219 -5.33 15.68 -0.93
C ALA A 219 -6.11 16.04 -2.20
N TYR A 220 -5.70 17.10 -2.87
CA TYR A 220 -6.09 17.40 -4.25
C TYR A 220 -5.39 16.44 -5.19
N VAL A 221 -6.11 15.92 -6.16
CA VAL A 221 -5.63 14.84 -7.03
C VAL A 221 -5.78 15.18 -8.50
N CYS A 222 -4.76 14.84 -9.26
CA CYS A 222 -4.75 14.95 -10.71
C CYS A 222 -3.91 13.80 -11.31
N GLY A 223 -4.01 13.61 -12.62
CA GLY A 223 -3.25 12.55 -13.27
C GLY A 223 -3.31 12.59 -14.78
N THR A 224 -2.53 11.72 -15.40
CA THR A 224 -2.51 11.52 -16.84
C THR A 224 -2.59 10.04 -17.20
N ASP A 225 -3.05 9.76 -18.40
CA ASP A 225 -2.96 8.44 -19.03
C ASP A 225 -2.93 8.59 -20.54
N ILE A 226 -2.28 7.67 -21.23
CA ILE A 226 -2.27 7.66 -22.70
C ILE A 226 -3.56 7.15 -23.31
N ASP A 227 -4.37 6.39 -22.53
CA ASP A 227 -5.62 5.80 -23.00
C ASP A 227 -6.77 6.81 -22.96
N TYR A 228 -7.05 7.42 -24.12
CA TYR A 228 -8.17 8.33 -24.32
C TYR A 228 -9.52 7.77 -23.83
N ASN A 229 -9.80 6.49 -24.10
CA ASN A 229 -11.07 5.88 -23.74
C ASN A 229 -11.23 5.75 -22.22
N THR A 230 -10.17 5.37 -21.51
CA THR A 230 -10.17 5.27 -20.06
C THR A 230 -10.35 6.65 -19.42
N ILE A 231 -9.60 7.66 -19.86
CA ILE A 231 -9.71 9.03 -19.33
C ILE A 231 -11.12 9.61 -19.49
N HIS A 232 -11.74 9.38 -20.65
CA HIS A 232 -13.09 9.91 -20.94
C HIS A 232 -14.24 8.98 -20.54
N GLY A 233 -13.97 7.88 -19.82
CA GLY A 233 -15.01 6.93 -19.42
C GLY A 233 -15.72 6.26 -20.61
N LYS A 234 -15.02 6.13 -21.74
CA LYS A 234 -15.58 5.56 -22.99
C LYS A 234 -15.18 4.10 -23.18
N GLY A 235 -15.83 3.44 -24.15
CA GLY A 235 -15.48 2.10 -24.56
C GLY A 235 -16.20 0.99 -23.77
N ARG A 236 -15.60 -0.21 -23.78
CA ARG A 236 -16.20 -1.39 -23.14
C ARG A 236 -16.12 -1.33 -21.63
N SER A 237 -17.20 -1.73 -20.96
CA SER A 237 -17.21 -1.91 -19.52
C SER A 237 -16.40 -3.15 -19.12
N SER A 238 -15.73 -3.08 -17.98
CA SER A 238 -15.09 -4.25 -17.35
C SER A 238 -16.07 -5.05 -16.46
N ARG A 239 -17.34 -4.62 -16.38
CA ARG A 239 -18.36 -5.32 -15.61
C ARG A 239 -18.95 -6.47 -16.38
N LYS A 240 -19.21 -7.58 -15.68
CA LYS A 240 -19.91 -8.73 -16.23
C LYS A 240 -21.33 -8.29 -16.68
N ASN A 241 -21.74 -8.73 -17.88
CA ASN A 241 -23.06 -8.43 -18.49
C ASN A 241 -23.29 -6.96 -18.91
N GLN A 242 -22.26 -6.13 -18.94
CA GLN A 242 -22.34 -4.76 -19.43
C GLN A 242 -21.38 -4.57 -20.61
N LYS A 243 -21.91 -4.25 -21.80
CA LYS A 243 -21.10 -4.13 -23.03
C LYS A 243 -20.36 -2.79 -23.10
N TRP A 244 -21.03 -1.69 -22.74
CA TRP A 244 -20.51 -0.34 -22.84
C TRP A 244 -20.57 0.36 -21.50
N ARG A 245 -19.64 1.27 -21.24
CA ARG A 245 -19.61 2.11 -20.03
C ARG A 245 -20.80 3.06 -20.02
N GLY A 246 -21.36 3.27 -18.84
CA GLY A 246 -22.42 4.26 -18.60
C GLY A 246 -21.86 5.66 -18.34
N PRO A 247 -22.73 6.69 -18.25
CA PRO A 247 -22.32 8.08 -18.04
C PRO A 247 -21.62 8.30 -16.70
N ASP A 248 -21.92 7.50 -15.67
CA ASP A 248 -21.28 7.56 -14.35
C ASP A 248 -20.06 6.65 -14.21
N GLU A 249 -19.56 6.08 -15.29
CA GLU A 249 -18.35 5.27 -15.30
C GLU A 249 -17.15 6.10 -15.76
N ASN A 250 -16.68 7.00 -14.91
CA ASN A 250 -15.47 7.80 -15.08
C ASN A 250 -14.78 8.08 -13.72
N ILE A 251 -13.56 8.61 -13.76
CA ILE A 251 -12.76 8.86 -12.55
C ILE A 251 -13.46 9.85 -11.61
N ARG A 252 -14.02 10.94 -12.14
CA ARG A 252 -14.74 11.94 -11.35
C ARG A 252 -15.93 11.35 -10.62
N ALA A 253 -16.68 10.43 -11.28
CA ALA A 253 -17.80 9.73 -10.66
C ALA A 253 -17.33 8.82 -9.49
N ASN A 254 -16.16 8.20 -9.59
CA ASN A 254 -15.57 7.47 -8.46
C ASN A 254 -15.31 8.39 -7.26
N LEU A 255 -14.72 9.57 -7.47
CA LEU A 255 -14.50 10.50 -6.37
C LEU A 255 -15.81 11.02 -5.78
N ARG A 256 -16.82 11.28 -6.63
CA ARG A 256 -18.19 11.66 -6.18
C ARG A 256 -18.81 10.57 -5.32
N GLN A 257 -18.68 9.31 -5.69
CA GLN A 257 -19.19 8.16 -4.92
C GLN A 257 -18.68 8.15 -3.48
N TYR A 258 -17.44 8.58 -3.26
CA TYR A 258 -16.82 8.65 -1.93
C TYR A 258 -16.87 10.05 -1.29
N GLY A 259 -17.66 10.97 -1.85
CA GLY A 259 -17.81 12.33 -1.33
C GLY A 259 -16.56 13.20 -1.46
N LYS A 260 -15.66 12.86 -2.39
CA LYS A 260 -14.36 13.51 -2.58
C LYS A 260 -14.23 14.27 -3.91
N GLU A 261 -15.33 14.53 -4.61
CA GLU A 261 -15.34 15.24 -5.89
C GLU A 261 -14.64 16.61 -5.83
N LYS A 262 -14.72 17.30 -4.69
CA LYS A 262 -14.07 18.61 -4.46
C LYS A 262 -12.54 18.53 -4.52
N MET A 263 -11.96 17.37 -4.30
CA MET A 263 -10.51 17.13 -4.35
C MET A 263 -10.03 16.80 -5.76
N TYR A 264 -10.93 16.54 -6.70
CA TYR A 264 -10.60 16.24 -8.09
C TYR A 264 -10.27 17.53 -8.84
N LEU A 265 -9.02 17.67 -9.27
CA LEU A 265 -8.63 18.78 -10.14
C LEU A 265 -8.94 18.44 -11.59
N ASP A 266 -8.22 17.47 -12.16
CA ASP A 266 -8.51 16.93 -13.49
C ASP A 266 -7.65 15.71 -13.82
N VAL A 267 -8.01 14.99 -14.89
CA VAL A 267 -7.20 13.96 -15.54
C VAL A 267 -7.10 14.25 -17.02
N MET A 268 -5.90 14.10 -17.59
CA MET A 268 -5.61 14.50 -18.97
C MET A 268 -5.07 13.34 -19.79
N VAL A 269 -5.38 13.32 -21.08
CA VAL A 269 -4.76 12.38 -22.01
C VAL A 269 -3.34 12.86 -22.31
N SER A 270 -2.34 12.10 -21.89
CA SER A 270 -0.94 12.44 -22.10
C SER A 270 -0.05 11.21 -22.15
N ASP A 271 1.05 11.36 -22.86
CA ASP A 271 2.14 10.40 -22.93
C ASP A 271 3.15 10.72 -21.82
N ALA A 272 3.33 9.81 -20.86
CA ALA A 272 4.23 9.98 -19.73
C ALA A 272 5.70 10.19 -20.15
N SER A 273 6.11 9.76 -21.36
CA SER A 273 7.44 10.01 -21.91
C SER A 273 7.67 11.48 -22.30
N LYS A 274 6.61 12.31 -22.28
CA LYS A 274 6.65 13.71 -22.71
C LYS A 274 6.02 14.60 -21.64
N SER A 275 6.85 15.22 -20.82
CA SER A 275 6.33 16.10 -19.78
C SER A 275 5.52 17.25 -20.36
N LEU A 276 4.29 17.42 -19.90
CA LEU A 276 3.43 18.56 -20.18
C LEU A 276 3.65 19.72 -19.20
N TRP A 277 4.35 19.44 -18.11
CA TRP A 277 4.53 20.37 -17.00
C TRP A 277 5.77 21.23 -17.19
N ARG A 278 5.69 22.48 -16.78
CA ARG A 278 6.89 23.31 -16.64
C ARG A 278 7.81 22.70 -15.58
N LYS A 279 9.11 22.78 -15.77
CA LYS A 279 10.10 22.33 -14.78
C LYS A 279 9.99 23.19 -13.51
N ALA A 280 9.27 22.69 -12.51
CA ALA A 280 9.12 23.32 -11.21
C ALA A 280 8.65 22.26 -10.20
N ALA A 281 8.99 22.42 -8.94
CA ALA A 281 8.41 21.65 -7.85
C ALA A 281 6.92 21.99 -7.73
N LEU A 282 6.05 21.00 -7.96
CA LEU A 282 4.60 21.17 -8.04
C LEU A 282 3.86 20.20 -7.11
N PHE A 283 4.34 18.95 -6.99
CA PHE A 283 3.59 17.88 -6.34
C PHE A 283 4.20 17.52 -5.00
N ASP A 284 3.34 17.36 -3.99
CA ASP A 284 3.73 16.83 -2.67
C ASP A 284 3.99 15.32 -2.73
N ALA A 285 3.25 14.61 -3.59
CA ALA A 285 3.49 13.20 -3.84
C ALA A 285 3.19 12.83 -5.30
N ILE A 286 3.97 11.87 -5.81
CA ILE A 286 3.72 11.17 -7.06
C ILE A 286 3.52 9.70 -6.73
N ILE A 287 2.34 9.15 -7.06
CA ILE A 287 1.94 7.78 -6.68
C ILE A 287 1.40 7.09 -7.91
N THR A 288 1.97 5.93 -8.28
CA THR A 288 1.58 5.31 -9.54
C THR A 288 1.79 3.79 -9.60
N ASP A 289 1.05 3.13 -10.48
CA ASP A 289 1.24 1.73 -10.88
C ASP A 289 1.49 1.69 -12.39
N PRO A 290 2.74 1.81 -12.85
CA PRO A 290 3.07 1.87 -14.27
C PRO A 290 2.64 0.60 -15.02
N PRO A 291 2.37 0.64 -16.33
CA PRO A 291 2.01 -0.53 -17.11
C PRO A 291 3.18 -1.53 -17.23
N TYR A 292 2.90 -2.83 -17.01
CA TYR A 292 3.94 -3.90 -17.04
C TYR A 292 4.07 -4.58 -18.40
N GLY A 293 3.23 -4.24 -19.37
CA GLY A 293 3.21 -4.90 -20.68
C GLY A 293 2.56 -6.29 -20.70
N ILE A 294 1.83 -6.68 -19.63
CA ILE A 294 1.15 -7.98 -19.53
C ILE A 294 -0.31 -7.87 -19.93
N ARG A 295 -1.08 -7.05 -19.21
CA ARG A 295 -2.51 -6.81 -19.45
C ARG A 295 -2.75 -5.54 -20.24
N GLU A 296 -1.88 -4.57 -20.07
CA GLU A 296 -1.85 -3.31 -20.79
C GLU A 296 -0.56 -3.21 -21.59
N SER A 297 -0.66 -2.67 -22.79
CA SER A 297 0.52 -2.47 -23.64
C SER A 297 1.31 -1.27 -23.16
N THR A 298 2.63 -1.42 -23.08
CA THR A 298 3.55 -0.30 -22.83
C THR A 298 3.79 0.44 -24.16
N ARG A 299 3.24 1.63 -24.30
CA ARG A 299 3.31 2.44 -25.51
C ARG A 299 3.63 3.89 -25.20
N ARG A 300 4.36 4.54 -26.11
CA ARG A 300 4.55 5.99 -26.17
C ARG A 300 4.23 6.51 -27.55
N THR A 301 3.88 7.77 -27.69
CA THR A 301 3.60 8.40 -28.98
C THR A 301 4.88 8.59 -29.78
N GLY A 302 4.88 8.24 -31.05
CA GLY A 302 6.02 8.38 -31.94
C GLY A 302 5.91 7.47 -33.16
N SER A 303 6.74 7.74 -34.15
CA SER A 303 6.86 6.94 -35.36
C SER A 303 8.33 6.73 -35.68
N HIS A 304 8.69 5.54 -36.12
CA HIS A 304 10.03 5.26 -36.68
C HIS A 304 10.19 5.83 -38.10
N LYS A 305 9.12 6.36 -38.72
CA LYS A 305 9.18 7.01 -40.00
C LYS A 305 9.38 8.49 -39.83
N ASP A 306 10.42 9.03 -40.46
CA ASP A 306 10.76 10.46 -40.50
C ASP A 306 9.75 11.29 -41.33
N THR A 307 8.46 11.00 -41.18
CA THR A 307 7.40 11.74 -41.88
C THR A 307 6.94 12.90 -41.01
N THR A 308 7.65 14.00 -41.10
CA THR A 308 7.34 15.28 -40.42
C THR A 308 6.22 16.10 -41.09
N LYS A 309 5.54 15.55 -42.12
CA LYS A 309 4.41 16.24 -42.72
C LYS A 309 3.08 15.60 -42.32
N PRO A 310 2.18 16.37 -41.67
CA PRO A 310 0.81 15.95 -41.57
C PRO A 310 0.24 15.81 -43.02
N PRO A 311 -0.62 14.81 -43.28
CA PRO A 311 -1.26 14.72 -44.57
C PRO A 311 -2.05 16.00 -44.86
N ASP A 312 -1.81 16.62 -46.01
CA ASP A 312 -2.49 17.83 -46.43
C ASP A 312 -4.00 17.64 -46.35
N GLY A 313 -4.69 18.43 -45.58
CA GLY A 313 -6.12 18.71 -45.75
C GLY A 313 -7.11 17.95 -44.87
N VAL A 314 -6.73 17.18 -43.88
CA VAL A 314 -7.73 16.50 -43.00
C VAL A 314 -7.42 16.77 -41.52
N TYR A 315 -8.04 17.82 -40.99
CA TYR A 315 -8.25 17.91 -39.54
C TYR A 315 -9.32 16.89 -39.16
N VAL A 316 -8.89 15.69 -38.81
CA VAL A 316 -9.81 14.69 -38.29
C VAL A 316 -9.74 14.80 -36.74
N GLU A 317 -10.85 15.20 -36.13
CA GLU A 317 -11.04 15.21 -34.65
C GLU A 317 -10.76 13.85 -33.97
N SER A 318 -10.49 12.81 -34.74
CA SER A 318 -10.24 11.43 -34.31
C SER A 318 -8.83 10.91 -34.59
N HIS A 319 -7.86 11.79 -34.87
CA HIS A 319 -6.49 11.33 -35.14
C HIS A 319 -5.84 10.75 -33.86
N VAL A 320 -5.72 9.42 -33.82
CA VAL A 320 -4.93 8.74 -32.78
C VAL A 320 -3.46 8.78 -33.20
N PRO A 321 -2.57 9.38 -32.40
CA PRO A 321 -1.14 9.41 -32.71
C PRO A 321 -0.58 8.01 -32.91
N VAL A 322 0.31 7.83 -33.86
CA VAL A 322 1.05 6.58 -34.03
C VAL A 322 1.84 6.31 -32.76
N SER A 323 1.80 5.08 -32.28
CA SER A 323 2.48 4.69 -31.04
C SER A 323 3.59 3.67 -31.32
N GLN A 324 4.65 3.75 -30.56
CA GLN A 324 5.77 2.82 -30.55
C GLN A 324 5.94 2.14 -29.19
N ALA A 325 6.74 1.08 -29.11
CA ALA A 325 7.02 0.41 -27.85
C ALA A 325 7.67 1.36 -26.85
N TYR A 326 7.25 1.27 -25.60
CA TYR A 326 7.84 1.97 -24.46
C TYR A 326 8.40 0.91 -23.51
N HIS A 327 9.71 0.79 -23.44
CA HIS A 327 10.34 -0.23 -22.62
C HIS A 327 10.21 0.09 -21.14
N LEU A 328 10.16 -0.92 -20.28
CA LEU A 328 10.03 -0.73 -18.83
C LEU A 328 11.20 0.08 -18.25
N SER A 329 12.42 -0.13 -18.75
CA SER A 329 13.58 0.69 -18.39
C SER A 329 13.35 2.17 -18.64
N ASP A 330 12.81 2.52 -19.82
CA ASP A 330 12.53 3.90 -20.19
C ASP A 330 11.41 4.49 -19.32
N ILE A 331 10.35 3.70 -19.05
CA ILE A 331 9.24 4.13 -18.18
C ILE A 331 9.76 4.53 -16.80
N PHE A 332 10.62 3.70 -16.19
CA PHE A 332 11.14 4.01 -14.86
C PHE A 332 12.15 5.17 -14.89
N THR A 333 12.96 5.25 -15.95
CA THR A 333 13.85 6.37 -16.20
C THR A 333 13.10 7.69 -16.25
N ASP A 334 12.07 7.75 -17.09
CA ASP A 334 11.27 8.96 -17.26
C ASP A 334 10.49 9.30 -15.98
N LEU A 335 9.97 8.28 -15.27
CA LEU A 335 9.27 8.47 -13.99
C LEU A 335 10.16 9.07 -12.91
N LEU A 336 11.40 8.58 -12.75
CA LEU A 336 12.33 9.11 -11.77
C LEU A 336 12.78 10.53 -12.11
N ASN A 337 13.09 10.79 -13.40
CA ASN A 337 13.43 12.12 -13.86
C ASN A 337 12.28 13.11 -13.65
N PHE A 338 11.08 12.73 -14.03
CA PHE A 338 9.88 13.51 -13.79
C PHE A 338 9.72 13.83 -12.30
N SER A 339 9.87 12.83 -11.45
CA SER A 339 9.71 12.98 -10.00
C SER A 339 10.79 13.88 -9.39
N ALA A 340 12.04 13.76 -9.83
CA ALA A 340 13.13 14.63 -9.38
C ALA A 340 12.85 16.13 -9.69
N HIS A 341 12.26 16.43 -10.86
CA HIS A 341 11.95 17.79 -11.25
C HIS A 341 10.66 18.33 -10.62
N HIS A 342 9.67 17.48 -10.37
CA HIS A 342 8.31 17.96 -10.07
C HIS A 342 7.86 17.72 -8.62
N LEU A 343 8.55 16.88 -7.85
CA LEU A 343 8.30 16.78 -6.41
C LEU A 343 8.83 18.01 -5.67
N VAL A 344 8.12 18.42 -4.63
CA VAL A 344 8.66 19.36 -3.63
C VAL A 344 9.76 18.67 -2.82
N MET A 345 10.62 19.44 -2.14
CA MET A 345 11.62 18.89 -1.21
C MET A 345 10.92 18.10 -0.09
N GLY A 346 11.38 16.87 0.19
CA GLY A 346 10.75 15.94 1.13
C GLY A 346 9.48 15.26 0.59
N GLY A 347 9.03 15.63 -0.61
CA GLY A 347 7.93 14.95 -1.32
C GLY A 347 8.32 13.53 -1.74
N ARG A 348 7.35 12.65 -1.91
CA ARG A 348 7.60 11.23 -2.14
C ARG A 348 7.09 10.73 -3.48
N LEU A 349 7.92 9.91 -4.12
CA LEU A 349 7.54 9.01 -5.20
C LEU A 349 7.25 7.62 -4.63
N VAL A 350 6.04 7.09 -4.91
CA VAL A 350 5.66 5.71 -4.54
C VAL A 350 5.14 4.99 -5.77
N TYR A 351 5.80 3.89 -6.15
CA TYR A 351 5.43 3.16 -7.36
C TYR A 351 5.67 1.66 -7.25
N TRP A 352 4.99 0.89 -8.08
CA TRP A 352 5.20 -0.54 -8.23
C TRP A 352 6.22 -0.85 -9.31
N LEU A 353 7.20 -1.69 -8.97
CA LEU A 353 8.23 -2.21 -9.86
C LEU A 353 8.00 -3.72 -10.05
N PRO A 354 7.61 -4.20 -11.26
CA PRO A 354 7.45 -5.62 -11.52
C PRO A 354 8.81 -6.29 -11.64
N VAL A 355 8.95 -7.47 -11.02
CA VAL A 355 10.21 -8.23 -11.04
C VAL A 355 9.96 -9.72 -11.25
N TYR A 356 10.90 -10.36 -11.97
CA TYR A 356 11.01 -11.81 -12.06
C TYR A 356 11.89 -12.28 -10.91
N ARG A 357 11.31 -12.98 -9.94
CA ARG A 357 11.95 -13.29 -8.65
C ARG A 357 13.30 -14.00 -8.74
N PRO A 358 13.48 -15.00 -9.64
CA PRO A 358 14.79 -15.68 -9.75
C PRO A 358 15.96 -14.79 -10.18
N ASP A 359 15.68 -13.70 -10.87
CA ASP A 359 16.71 -12.80 -11.41
C ASP A 359 16.84 -11.51 -10.60
N TYR A 360 15.96 -11.31 -9.61
CA TYR A 360 15.92 -10.06 -8.87
C TYR A 360 17.16 -9.89 -7.99
N CYS A 361 17.77 -8.73 -8.09
CA CYS A 361 18.76 -8.21 -7.15
C CYS A 361 18.42 -6.74 -6.81
N GLU A 362 18.98 -6.22 -5.74
CA GLU A 362 18.66 -4.85 -5.27
C GLU A 362 19.14 -3.77 -6.24
N GLU A 363 20.20 -4.05 -6.98
CA GLU A 363 20.76 -3.18 -8.02
C GLU A 363 19.79 -2.96 -9.20
N MET A 364 18.75 -3.78 -9.31
CA MET A 364 17.68 -3.60 -10.31
C MET A 364 16.72 -2.46 -9.94
N VAL A 365 16.76 -1.94 -8.72
CA VAL A 365 15.93 -0.80 -8.33
C VAL A 365 16.48 0.46 -9.01
N PRO A 366 15.66 1.15 -9.82
CA PRO A 366 16.09 2.39 -10.45
C PRO A 366 16.43 3.44 -9.39
N LEU A 367 17.52 4.19 -9.61
CA LEU A 367 17.98 5.23 -8.70
C LEU A 367 18.09 6.57 -9.44
N ASN A 368 17.91 7.66 -8.69
CA ASN A 368 18.15 9.02 -9.14
C ASN A 368 18.86 9.78 -8.02
N PRO A 369 19.93 10.57 -8.30
CA PRO A 369 20.68 11.28 -7.28
C PRO A 369 19.87 12.26 -6.43
N CYS A 370 18.70 12.71 -6.93
CA CYS A 370 17.81 13.63 -6.22
C CYS A 370 16.79 12.90 -5.34
N LEU A 371 16.69 11.55 -5.45
CA LEU A 371 15.70 10.72 -4.79
C LEU A 371 16.37 9.67 -3.92
N GLN A 372 16.14 9.73 -2.62
CA GLN A 372 16.62 8.72 -1.67
C GLN A 372 15.64 7.55 -1.59
N LEU A 373 16.13 6.33 -1.71
CA LEU A 373 15.33 5.12 -1.48
C LEU A 373 14.98 5.01 0.02
N ILE A 374 13.69 5.04 0.33
CA ILE A 374 13.16 4.93 1.71
C ILE A 374 12.72 3.49 1.99
N SER A 375 12.07 2.83 1.02
CA SER A 375 11.64 1.45 1.20
C SER A 375 11.51 0.69 -0.12
N ASN A 376 11.70 -0.63 -0.01
CA ASN A 376 11.61 -1.59 -1.09
C ASN A 376 10.92 -2.86 -0.60
N CYS A 377 9.60 -2.96 -0.78
CA CYS A 377 8.76 -3.99 -0.19
C CYS A 377 8.23 -4.97 -1.22
N GLU A 378 8.48 -6.26 -1.04
CA GLU A 378 7.98 -7.29 -1.96
C GLU A 378 6.51 -7.62 -1.73
N GLN A 379 5.75 -7.72 -2.84
CA GLN A 379 4.48 -8.41 -2.93
C GLN A 379 4.62 -9.58 -3.89
N THR A 380 4.58 -10.80 -3.38
CA THR A 380 4.61 -12.01 -4.19
C THR A 380 3.30 -12.18 -4.95
N LEU A 381 3.36 -12.33 -6.28
CA LEU A 381 2.22 -12.57 -7.15
C LEU A 381 2.11 -14.05 -7.55
N SER A 382 3.26 -14.70 -7.75
CA SER A 382 3.35 -16.12 -8.05
C SER A 382 4.69 -16.68 -7.58
N SER A 383 4.95 -17.98 -7.83
CA SER A 383 6.25 -18.59 -7.52
C SER A 383 7.43 -17.90 -8.21
N HIS A 384 7.22 -17.30 -9.38
CA HIS A 384 8.28 -16.71 -10.21
C HIS A 384 8.16 -15.21 -10.40
N THR A 385 7.05 -14.61 -10.05
CA THR A 385 6.82 -13.18 -10.24
C THR A 385 6.41 -12.51 -8.96
N SER A 386 6.92 -11.32 -8.75
CA SER A 386 6.51 -10.40 -7.69
C SER A 386 6.50 -8.97 -8.23
N ARG A 387 6.06 -8.06 -7.40
CA ARG A 387 6.29 -6.64 -7.60
C ARG A 387 6.82 -6.02 -6.32
N ARG A 388 7.59 -4.97 -6.47
CA ARG A 388 8.21 -4.24 -5.38
C ARG A 388 7.52 -2.89 -5.22
N LEU A 389 7.03 -2.60 -4.03
CA LEU A 389 6.58 -1.26 -3.68
C LEU A 389 7.80 -0.44 -3.31
N ILE A 390 8.17 0.45 -4.20
CA ILE A 390 9.31 1.35 -4.04
C ILE A 390 8.80 2.69 -3.52
N THR A 391 9.44 3.20 -2.49
CA THR A 391 9.21 4.54 -1.95
C THR A 391 10.51 5.31 -1.98
N MET A 392 10.50 6.47 -2.60
CA MET A 392 11.63 7.40 -2.63
C MET A 392 11.21 8.78 -2.12
N GLU A 393 12.15 9.52 -1.54
CA GLU A 393 11.92 10.87 -1.04
C GLU A 393 12.89 11.84 -1.71
N LYS A 394 12.40 12.99 -2.19
CA LYS A 394 13.25 14.02 -2.80
C LYS A 394 14.12 14.69 -1.74
N ILE A 395 15.44 14.61 -1.92
CA ILE A 395 16.44 15.10 -0.97
C ILE A 395 17.27 16.27 -1.49
N LYS A 396 17.24 16.52 -2.80
CA LYS A 396 17.91 17.68 -3.41
C LYS A 396 17.24 18.09 -4.71
N GLU A 397 17.44 19.36 -5.12
CA GLU A 397 17.01 19.83 -6.43
C GLU A 397 17.96 19.30 -7.53
N PRO A 398 17.44 18.99 -8.74
CA PRO A 398 18.25 18.57 -9.86
C PRO A 398 19.08 19.76 -10.39
N GLU A 399 20.38 19.59 -10.47
CA GLU A 399 21.28 20.54 -11.14
C GLU A 399 21.26 20.29 -12.65
N GLU A 400 21.53 21.32 -13.47
CA GLU A 400 21.45 21.20 -14.94
C GLU A 400 22.33 20.09 -15.52
N LEU A 401 23.50 19.84 -14.89
CA LEU A 401 24.43 18.79 -15.31
C LEU A 401 24.11 17.40 -14.72
N ASP A 402 23.43 17.34 -13.57
CA ASP A 402 23.12 16.08 -12.89
C ASP A 402 21.75 15.50 -13.28
N SER A 403 20.89 16.30 -13.91
CA SER A 403 19.49 15.92 -14.18
C SER A 403 19.33 14.79 -15.19
N LEU A 404 20.36 14.47 -15.94
CA LEU A 404 20.39 13.37 -16.90
C LEU A 404 21.33 12.22 -16.49
N ALA A 405 22.08 12.40 -15.40
CA ALA A 405 23.35 11.77 -15.33
C ALA A 405 23.34 10.31 -14.91
N HIS A 406 22.48 9.85 -14.09
CA HIS A 406 22.72 8.52 -13.49
C HIS A 406 21.45 7.71 -13.30
N LEU A 407 20.49 8.06 -14.08
CA LEU A 407 19.58 7.02 -14.40
C LEU A 407 20.33 5.97 -15.07
N ALA A 408 20.51 4.95 -14.33
CA ALA A 408 21.02 3.72 -14.78
C ALA A 408 21.23 3.73 -16.30
N ASP A 409 22.46 3.76 -16.71
CA ASP A 409 22.84 3.54 -18.08
C ASP A 409 21.78 2.58 -18.68
N PRO A 410 21.02 2.96 -19.72
CA PRO A 410 20.07 2.05 -20.36
C PRO A 410 20.74 0.77 -20.84
N HIS A 411 22.07 0.75 -20.91
CA HIS A 411 22.91 -0.42 -21.15
C HIS A 411 23.36 -1.15 -19.88
N PHE A 412 23.00 -0.66 -18.68
CA PHE A 412 23.30 -1.37 -17.44
C PHE A 412 22.52 -2.70 -17.37
N SER A 413 23.24 -3.82 -17.31
CA SER A 413 22.68 -5.17 -17.44
C SER A 413 21.48 -5.46 -16.52
N PRO A 414 21.44 -5.07 -15.23
CA PRO A 414 20.27 -5.23 -14.37
C PRO A 414 19.03 -4.49 -14.87
N TYR A 415 19.18 -3.35 -15.49
CA TYR A 415 18.09 -2.55 -16.03
C TYR A 415 17.45 -3.17 -17.27
N GLN A 416 18.24 -3.71 -18.14
CA GLN A 416 17.73 -4.46 -19.30
C GLN A 416 16.93 -5.70 -18.88
N GLY A 417 17.19 -6.23 -17.69
CA GLY A 417 16.39 -7.28 -17.06
C GLY A 417 14.91 -6.96 -16.93
N HIS A 418 14.54 -5.70 -16.73
CA HIS A 418 13.13 -5.26 -16.68
C HIS A 418 12.47 -5.42 -18.04
N ASN A 419 13.14 -5.13 -19.14
CA ASN A 419 12.60 -5.26 -20.50
C ASN A 419 12.23 -6.69 -20.85
N ALA A 420 12.92 -7.67 -20.27
CA ALA A 420 12.63 -9.09 -20.44
C ALA A 420 11.48 -9.59 -19.55
N PHE A 421 10.94 -8.79 -18.64
CA PHE A 421 9.92 -9.21 -17.68
C PHE A 421 8.70 -9.86 -18.34
N ARG A 422 8.15 -9.25 -19.39
CA ARG A 422 7.00 -9.79 -20.14
C ARG A 422 7.29 -11.17 -20.73
N ALA A 423 8.44 -11.34 -21.38
CA ALA A 423 8.83 -12.62 -21.99
C ALA A 423 8.97 -13.72 -20.93
N LYS A 424 9.60 -13.41 -19.79
CA LYS A 424 9.79 -14.32 -18.66
C LYS A 424 8.47 -14.67 -17.98
N TYR A 425 7.55 -13.71 -17.85
CA TYR A 425 6.21 -13.95 -17.31
C TYR A 425 5.45 -15.01 -18.12
N PHE A 426 5.40 -14.88 -19.45
CA PHE A 426 4.69 -15.81 -20.31
C PHE A 426 5.41 -17.17 -20.47
N SER A 427 6.72 -17.20 -20.44
CA SER A 427 7.47 -18.47 -20.47
C SER A 427 7.23 -19.31 -19.21
N GLY A 428 7.08 -18.68 -18.05
CA GLY A 428 6.72 -19.34 -16.80
C GLY A 428 5.31 -19.96 -16.80
N LEU A 429 4.35 -19.35 -17.49
CA LEU A 429 3.00 -19.90 -17.68
C LEU A 429 2.96 -21.12 -18.61
N ASN A 430 3.74 -21.10 -19.69
CA ASN A 430 3.81 -22.22 -20.65
C ASN A 430 4.42 -23.47 -20.01
N LYS A 431 5.41 -23.32 -19.13
CA LYS A 431 5.98 -24.44 -18.35
C LYS A 431 4.99 -25.08 -17.38
N ARG A 432 3.96 -24.37 -16.93
CA ARG A 432 2.88 -24.94 -16.08
C ARG A 432 1.88 -25.72 -16.91
N ARG A 433 1.44 -25.20 -18.07
CA ARG A 433 0.51 -25.91 -18.97
C ARG A 433 1.09 -27.25 -19.45
N GLY A 434 2.37 -27.28 -19.87
CA GLY A 434 3.03 -28.51 -20.26
C GLY A 434 3.26 -29.52 -19.12
N LYS A 435 3.14 -29.13 -17.83
CA LYS A 435 3.18 -30.05 -16.69
C LYS A 435 1.79 -30.58 -16.29
N GLU A 436 0.74 -29.85 -16.59
CA GLU A 436 -0.65 -30.29 -16.39
C GLU A 436 -1.07 -31.26 -17.49
N ASP A 437 -0.68 -31.03 -18.74
CA ASP A 437 -0.94 -31.94 -19.86
C ASP A 437 -0.21 -33.30 -19.69
N ASN A 438 1.01 -33.31 -19.13
CA ASN A 438 1.74 -34.53 -18.81
C ASN A 438 1.21 -35.29 -17.55
N LYS A 439 0.33 -34.69 -16.75
CA LYS A 439 -0.32 -35.39 -15.62
C LYS A 439 -1.65 -36.02 -16.01
N SER A 440 -2.29 -35.55 -17.09
CA SER A 440 -3.51 -36.15 -17.63
C SER A 440 -3.27 -37.46 -18.37
N ASP A 441 -2.05 -37.65 -18.93
CA ASP A 441 -1.69 -38.87 -19.67
C ASP A 441 -1.22 -40.06 -18.80
N PHE A 442 -1.09 -39.88 -17.47
CA PHE A 442 -0.67 -40.95 -16.55
C PHE A 442 -1.79 -41.57 -15.73
N ASN A 443 -3.05 -41.15 -15.90
CA ASN A 443 -4.19 -41.74 -15.19
C ASN A 443 -5.13 -42.58 -16.11
N GLY A 444 -4.60 -43.16 -17.14
CA GLY A 444 -5.33 -44.05 -18.06
C GLY A 444 -4.54 -45.31 -18.35
N VAL A 445 -4.36 -46.18 -17.33
CA VAL A 445 -4.11 -47.62 -17.49
C VAL A 445 -4.67 -48.32 -16.26
#